data_75ca31208a1624450ccae9d0b76e7ddd
#
_entry.id   75ca31208a1624450ccae9d0b76e7ddd
#
_cell.length_a   1.000
_cell.length_b   1.000
_cell.length_c   1.000
_cell.angle_alpha   90.00
_cell.angle_beta   90.00
_cell.angle_gamma   90.00
#
_symmetry.space_group_name_H-M   'P 1'
#
loop_
_entity.id
_entity.type
_entity.pdbx_description
1 polymer ?
#
loop_
_entity_poly.entity_id
_entity_poly.type
_entity_poly.pdbx_seq_one_letter_code
_entity_poly.pdbx_strand_id
1 'polypeptide(L)'
;RSTLFPYTTLFRSLTIAMIALVITLADQIASGVCKPYFHRFRPTQDPDIMYIVDIVNGYRGGRFGFISSHAANTFALTVFLSLLFKNKSLTFMLIFWATLNSYSRIYLGVHYPGDILFGTLAGCLIGYLMYLLYSFIHKRIFHQPRCISNKYTASGYLINDINLLFTVLLLTYFMIILLGFIT
;
A
#
# COMPACT_ATOMS: atom_id res chain seq x y z
N ARG A 1 -19.04 -30.18 -10.43
CA ARG A 1 -17.61 -29.70 -10.38
C ARG A 1 -17.30 -28.51 -11.30
N SER A 2 -18.13 -28.25 -12.31
CA SER A 2 -17.87 -27.18 -13.32
C SER A 2 -18.32 -25.77 -12.94
N THR A 3 -19.13 -25.60 -11.90
CA THR A 3 -19.69 -24.29 -11.51
C THR A 3 -18.81 -23.48 -10.54
N LEU A 4 -17.80 -24.09 -9.93
CA LEU A 4 -16.88 -23.40 -8.99
C LEU A 4 -15.78 -22.60 -9.70
N PHE A 5 -15.38 -22.97 -10.91
CA PHE A 5 -14.30 -22.35 -11.66
C PHE A 5 -14.56 -20.89 -12.07
N PRO A 6 -15.73 -20.51 -12.61
CA PRO A 6 -15.99 -19.11 -12.99
C PRO A 6 -16.04 -18.17 -11.77
N TYR A 7 -16.58 -18.62 -10.65
CA TYR A 7 -16.70 -17.80 -9.43
C TYR A 7 -15.34 -17.49 -8.79
N THR A 8 -14.42 -18.48 -8.73
CA THR A 8 -13.09 -18.28 -8.17
C THR A 8 -12.25 -17.34 -9.04
N THR A 9 -12.36 -17.46 -10.37
CA THR A 9 -11.65 -16.58 -11.31
C THR A 9 -12.18 -15.14 -11.21
N LEU A 10 -13.50 -14.95 -11.21
CA LEU A 10 -14.12 -13.63 -11.09
C LEU A 10 -13.79 -12.97 -9.74
N PHE A 11 -13.79 -13.76 -8.66
CA PHE A 11 -13.39 -13.30 -7.33
C PHE A 11 -11.95 -12.80 -7.30
N ARG A 12 -11.01 -13.57 -7.87
CA ARG A 12 -9.60 -13.18 -7.96
C ARG A 12 -9.39 -11.94 -8.85
N SER A 13 -10.06 -11.88 -10.00
CA SER A 13 -10.00 -10.74 -10.91
C SER A 13 -10.51 -9.46 -10.26
N LEU A 14 -11.63 -9.52 -9.52
CA LEU A 14 -12.14 -8.37 -8.77
C LEU A 14 -11.12 -7.87 -7.75
N THR A 15 -10.49 -8.78 -7.02
CA THR A 15 -9.48 -8.40 -6.02
C THR A 15 -8.28 -7.71 -6.66
N ILE A 16 -7.77 -8.25 -7.77
CA ILE A 16 -6.64 -7.65 -8.52
C ILE A 16 -7.02 -6.27 -9.05
N ALA A 17 -8.21 -6.13 -9.64
CA ALA A 17 -8.72 -4.85 -10.14
C ALA A 17 -8.84 -3.81 -9.01
N MET A 18 -9.32 -4.23 -7.84
CA MET A 18 -9.44 -3.35 -6.68
C MET A 18 -8.07 -2.94 -6.12
N ILE A 19 -7.08 -3.81 -6.10
CA ILE A 19 -5.70 -3.47 -5.70
C ILE A 19 -5.14 -2.40 -6.65
N ALA A 20 -5.28 -2.59 -7.97
CA ALA A 20 -4.84 -1.62 -8.96
C ALA A 20 -5.54 -0.26 -8.76
N LEU A 21 -6.85 -0.28 -8.51
CA LEU A 21 -7.64 0.93 -8.27
C LEU A 21 -7.23 1.65 -6.98
N VAL A 22 -6.94 0.92 -5.89
CA VAL A 22 -6.44 1.50 -4.62
C VAL A 22 -5.16 2.28 -4.85
N ILE A 23 -4.18 1.68 -5.53
CA ILE A 23 -2.88 2.31 -5.80
C ILE A 23 -3.06 3.52 -6.72
N THR A 24 -3.80 3.37 -7.81
CA THR A 24 -4.05 4.46 -8.76
C THR A 24 -4.75 5.65 -8.10
N LEU A 25 -5.78 5.39 -7.30
CA LEU A 25 -6.53 6.45 -6.61
C LEU A 25 -5.66 7.18 -5.57
N ALA A 26 -4.88 6.43 -4.79
CA ALA A 26 -3.98 7.02 -3.80
C ALA A 26 -2.89 7.87 -4.48
N ASP A 27 -2.32 7.39 -5.58
CA ASP A 27 -1.33 8.17 -6.35
C ASP A 27 -1.95 9.41 -7.00
N GLN A 28 -3.11 9.30 -7.61
CA GLN A 28 -3.79 10.44 -8.25
C GLN A 28 -4.17 11.52 -7.23
N ILE A 29 -4.64 11.15 -6.05
CA ILE A 29 -4.92 12.13 -4.99
C ILE A 29 -3.62 12.78 -4.51
N ALA A 30 -2.59 12.01 -4.24
CA ALA A 30 -1.33 12.54 -3.73
C ALA A 30 -0.56 13.35 -4.79
N SER A 31 -0.38 12.79 -6.00
CA SER A 31 0.45 13.37 -7.05
C SER A 31 -0.32 14.29 -8.00
N GLY A 32 -1.56 13.93 -8.34
CA GLY A 32 -2.38 14.68 -9.31
C GLY A 32 -3.15 15.84 -8.70
N VAL A 33 -3.51 15.75 -7.41
CA VAL A 33 -4.32 16.79 -6.75
C VAL A 33 -3.49 17.56 -5.73
N CYS A 34 -2.95 16.88 -4.71
CA CYS A 34 -2.32 17.58 -3.59
C CYS A 34 -1.04 18.33 -4.01
N LYS A 35 -0.15 17.72 -4.77
CA LYS A 35 1.11 18.40 -5.15
C LYS A 35 0.89 19.63 -6.02
N PRO A 36 0.02 19.62 -7.05
CA PRO A 36 -0.28 20.80 -7.83
C PRO A 36 -1.06 21.88 -7.07
N TYR A 37 -1.81 21.49 -6.03
CA TYR A 37 -2.59 22.45 -5.25
C TYR A 37 -1.76 23.18 -4.20
N PHE A 38 -0.94 22.43 -3.41
CA PHE A 38 -0.20 23.02 -2.29
C PHE A 38 1.13 23.63 -2.69
N HIS A 39 1.73 23.25 -3.81
CA HIS A 39 3.03 23.74 -4.32
C HIS A 39 4.16 23.75 -3.28
N ARG A 40 4.08 22.91 -2.23
CA ARG A 40 5.09 22.85 -1.19
C ARG A 40 6.36 22.17 -1.72
N PHE A 41 7.48 22.87 -1.68
CA PHE A 41 8.77 22.32 -2.07
C PHE A 41 9.18 21.13 -1.21
N ARG A 42 9.94 20.23 -1.80
CA ARG A 42 10.67 19.20 -1.03
C ARG A 42 11.86 19.83 -0.31
N PRO A 43 12.34 19.23 0.81
CA PRO A 43 13.55 19.75 1.48
C PRO A 43 14.74 19.95 0.53
N THR A 44 14.96 19.01 -0.40
CA THR A 44 16.03 19.05 -1.41
C THR A 44 15.81 20.06 -2.53
N GLN A 45 14.64 20.70 -2.62
CA GLN A 45 14.26 21.68 -3.64
C GLN A 45 13.83 23.02 -3.05
N ASP A 46 13.78 23.10 -1.72
CA ASP A 46 13.40 24.30 -0.99
C ASP A 46 14.56 25.31 -1.04
N PRO A 47 14.36 26.53 -1.61
CA PRO A 47 15.42 27.52 -1.73
C PRO A 47 16.12 27.89 -0.42
N ASP A 48 15.39 27.82 0.71
CA ASP A 48 15.91 28.23 2.00
C ASP A 48 16.83 27.20 2.65
N ILE A 49 16.63 25.91 2.35
CA ILE A 49 17.33 24.81 3.04
C ILE A 49 18.03 23.81 2.12
N MET A 50 17.83 23.88 0.80
CA MET A 50 18.37 22.90 -0.16
C MET A 50 19.89 22.74 -0.13
N TYR A 51 20.60 23.71 0.41
CA TYR A 51 22.07 23.71 0.51
C TYR A 51 22.60 23.05 1.79
N ILE A 52 21.73 22.88 2.79
CA ILE A 52 22.07 22.26 4.08
C ILE A 52 21.48 20.86 4.27
N VAL A 53 20.62 20.45 3.36
CA VAL A 53 20.02 19.10 3.38
C VAL A 53 21.00 18.09 2.79
N ASP A 54 21.29 17.04 3.54
CA ASP A 54 22.09 15.93 3.05
C ASP A 54 21.35 15.20 1.92
N ILE A 55 22.03 15.04 0.79
CA ILE A 55 21.48 14.37 -0.40
C ILE A 55 22.16 13.03 -0.58
N VAL A 56 21.40 11.97 -0.38
CA VAL A 56 21.89 10.61 -0.54
C VAL A 56 21.95 10.25 -2.03
N ASN A 57 23.12 9.86 -2.50
CA ASN A 57 23.40 9.46 -3.89
C ASN A 57 22.91 10.47 -4.96
N GLY A 58 22.89 11.76 -4.65
CA GLY A 58 22.44 12.80 -5.57
C GLY A 58 20.94 12.82 -5.86
N TYR A 59 20.13 11.99 -5.17
CA TYR A 59 18.69 11.88 -5.42
C TYR A 59 17.91 13.05 -4.79
N ARG A 60 17.36 13.93 -5.62
CA ARG A 60 16.59 15.11 -5.16
C ARG A 60 15.08 14.95 -5.26
N GLY A 61 14.60 13.97 -6.02
CA GLY A 61 13.18 13.81 -6.31
C GLY A 61 12.57 14.94 -7.17
N GLY A 62 11.24 14.98 -7.26
CA GLY A 62 10.53 16.06 -7.96
C GLY A 62 10.40 17.33 -7.14
N ARG A 63 9.92 18.43 -7.75
CA ARG A 63 9.85 19.76 -7.17
C ARG A 63 8.96 19.85 -5.92
N PHE A 64 7.73 19.30 -5.96
CA PHE A 64 6.76 19.40 -4.88
C PHE A 64 6.65 18.10 -4.08
N GLY A 65 6.44 18.22 -2.77
CA GLY A 65 6.47 17.11 -1.80
C GLY A 65 5.14 16.79 -1.11
N PHE A 66 4.24 17.75 -0.94
CA PHE A 66 3.04 17.55 -0.15
C PHE A 66 1.88 16.99 -1.01
N ILE A 67 1.25 15.90 -0.65
CA ILE A 67 1.59 14.89 0.36
C ILE A 67 2.51 13.81 -0.25
N SER A 68 3.10 12.95 0.61
CA SER A 68 3.92 11.85 0.12
C SER A 68 3.09 10.77 -0.55
N SER A 69 3.24 10.60 -1.87
CA SER A 69 2.56 9.53 -2.62
C SER A 69 3.07 8.13 -2.24
N HIS A 70 4.33 7.98 -1.84
CA HIS A 70 4.83 6.72 -1.34
C HIS A 70 4.12 6.29 -0.05
N ALA A 71 3.96 7.21 0.91
CA ALA A 71 3.21 6.94 2.13
C ALA A 71 1.73 6.65 1.81
N ALA A 72 1.09 7.47 0.98
CA ALA A 72 -0.31 7.28 0.60
C ALA A 72 -0.55 5.91 -0.04
N ASN A 73 0.26 5.52 -1.03
CA ASN A 73 0.11 4.25 -1.74
C ASN A 73 0.36 3.04 -0.84
N THR A 74 1.44 3.06 -0.04
CA THR A 74 1.79 1.92 0.82
C THR A 74 0.80 1.73 1.96
N PHE A 75 0.32 2.81 2.60
CA PHE A 75 -0.68 2.70 3.66
C PHE A 75 -2.08 2.40 3.12
N ALA A 76 -2.46 2.89 1.94
CA ALA A 76 -3.73 2.53 1.31
C ALA A 76 -3.77 1.02 1.01
N LEU A 77 -2.71 0.48 0.43
CA LEU A 77 -2.59 -0.94 0.14
C LEU A 77 -2.56 -1.77 1.44
N THR A 78 -1.80 -1.32 2.45
CA THR A 78 -1.72 -1.98 3.76
C THR A 78 -3.08 -2.11 4.42
N VAL A 79 -3.85 -1.03 4.52
CA VAL A 79 -5.18 -1.05 5.13
C VAL A 79 -6.14 -1.91 4.33
N PHE A 80 -6.17 -1.76 3.00
CA PHE A 80 -7.03 -2.56 2.14
C PHE A 80 -6.77 -4.06 2.29
N LEU A 81 -5.51 -4.50 2.19
CA LEU A 81 -5.14 -5.92 2.28
C LEU A 81 -5.33 -6.49 3.70
N SER A 82 -5.05 -5.69 4.74
CA SER A 82 -5.25 -6.11 6.13
C SER A 82 -6.71 -6.38 6.45
N LEU A 83 -7.61 -5.51 5.97
CA LEU A 83 -9.05 -5.69 6.13
C LEU A 83 -9.59 -6.84 5.25
N LEU A 84 -8.97 -7.05 4.08
CA LEU A 84 -9.34 -8.10 3.14
C LEU A 84 -8.96 -9.48 3.67
N PHE A 85 -7.70 -9.67 4.05
CA PHE A 85 -7.20 -10.99 4.45
C PHE A 85 -7.45 -11.34 5.91
N LYS A 86 -7.56 -10.34 6.79
CA LYS A 86 -7.79 -10.52 8.24
C LYS A 86 -6.78 -11.47 8.91
N ASN A 87 -5.54 -11.41 8.47
CA ASN A 87 -4.43 -12.18 9.01
C ASN A 87 -3.49 -11.25 9.78
N LYS A 88 -3.28 -11.50 11.09
CA LYS A 88 -2.50 -10.62 11.97
C LYS A 88 -1.03 -10.53 11.57
N SER A 89 -0.41 -11.66 11.21
CA SER A 89 1.01 -11.70 10.83
C SER A 89 1.25 -10.93 9.54
N LEU A 90 0.39 -11.12 8.53
CA LEU A 90 0.45 -10.37 7.28
C LEU A 90 0.22 -8.87 7.52
N THR A 91 -0.76 -8.51 8.36
CA THR A 91 -1.02 -7.11 8.71
C THR A 91 0.19 -6.45 9.35
N PHE A 92 0.82 -7.10 10.33
CA PHE A 92 2.02 -6.59 10.97
C PHE A 92 3.16 -6.36 9.98
N MET A 93 3.39 -7.32 9.09
CA MET A 93 4.42 -7.21 8.05
C MET A 93 4.15 -6.07 7.07
N LEU A 94 2.89 -5.89 6.65
CA LEU A 94 2.50 -4.80 5.74
C LEU A 94 2.65 -3.42 6.41
N ILE A 95 2.30 -3.29 7.70
CA ILE A 95 2.51 -2.05 8.47
C ILE A 95 4.00 -1.75 8.58
N PHE A 96 4.81 -2.75 8.93
CA PHE A 96 6.25 -2.61 9.01
C PHE A 96 6.85 -2.15 7.68
N TRP A 97 6.46 -2.78 6.58
CA TRP A 97 6.87 -2.39 5.23
C TRP A 97 6.48 -0.95 4.87
N ALA A 98 5.22 -0.56 5.11
CA ALA A 98 4.75 0.78 4.80
C ALA A 98 5.48 1.85 5.63
N THR A 99 5.76 1.55 6.91
CA THR A 99 6.51 2.43 7.80
C THR A 99 7.96 2.57 7.35
N LEU A 100 8.62 1.47 7.02
CA LEU A 100 10.00 1.48 6.54
C LEU A 100 10.13 2.24 5.21
N ASN A 101 9.21 2.00 4.28
CA ASN A 101 9.16 2.73 3.01
C ASN A 101 8.95 4.24 3.23
N SER A 102 8.06 4.61 4.14
CA SER A 102 7.80 6.01 4.46
C SER A 102 8.99 6.68 5.15
N TYR A 103 9.63 5.98 6.09
CA TYR A 103 10.85 6.45 6.75
C TYR A 103 11.99 6.68 5.74
N SER A 104 12.15 5.79 4.76
CA SER A 104 13.17 5.96 3.72
C SER A 104 13.04 7.28 2.96
N ARG A 105 11.84 7.84 2.83
CA ARG A 105 11.62 9.14 2.15
C ARG A 105 12.12 10.32 2.99
N ILE A 106 12.03 10.21 4.32
CA ILE A 106 12.62 11.20 5.25
C ILE A 106 14.15 11.09 5.21
N TYR A 107 14.65 9.85 5.29
CA TYR A 107 16.09 9.58 5.24
C TYR A 107 16.76 10.11 3.96
N LEU A 108 16.09 9.98 2.82
CA LEU A 108 16.55 10.53 1.53
C LEU A 108 16.41 12.07 1.43
N GLY A 109 15.90 12.75 2.45
CA GLY A 109 15.70 14.20 2.44
C GLY A 109 14.64 14.71 1.46
N VAL A 110 13.81 13.80 0.87
CA VAL A 110 12.84 14.18 -0.18
C VAL A 110 11.45 14.52 0.33
N HIS A 111 11.15 14.26 1.60
CA HIS A 111 9.88 14.60 2.23
C HIS A 111 10.06 15.08 3.67
N TYR A 112 9.27 16.07 4.06
CA TYR A 112 9.11 16.43 5.46
C TYR A 112 8.31 15.38 6.22
N PRO A 113 8.51 15.24 7.55
CA PRO A 113 7.68 14.34 8.37
C PRO A 113 6.18 14.59 8.24
N GLY A 114 5.78 15.87 8.09
CA GLY A 114 4.39 16.25 7.84
C GLY A 114 3.83 15.68 6.53
N ASP A 115 4.63 15.64 5.44
CA ASP A 115 4.18 15.07 4.16
C ASP A 115 3.88 13.58 4.28
N ILE A 116 4.67 12.87 5.12
CA ILE A 116 4.48 11.45 5.42
C ILE A 116 3.23 11.25 6.27
N LEU A 117 3.05 12.05 7.32
CA LEU A 117 1.89 11.97 8.21
C LEU A 117 0.57 12.13 7.42
N PHE A 118 0.46 13.22 6.65
CA PHE A 118 -0.75 13.46 5.85
C PHE A 118 -0.91 12.43 4.72
N GLY A 119 0.19 11.97 4.11
CA GLY A 119 0.16 10.87 3.15
C GLY A 119 -0.36 9.57 3.77
N THR A 120 0.10 9.23 4.98
CA THR A 120 -0.37 8.07 5.74
C THR A 120 -1.86 8.16 6.06
N LEU A 121 -2.33 9.30 6.57
CA LEU A 121 -3.75 9.51 6.89
C LEU A 121 -4.64 9.38 5.65
N ALA A 122 -4.24 10.04 4.56
CA ALA A 122 -4.96 9.94 3.28
C ALA A 122 -4.97 8.50 2.75
N GLY A 123 -3.83 7.82 2.79
CA GLY A 123 -3.71 6.42 2.39
C GLY A 123 -4.61 5.51 3.20
N CYS A 124 -4.59 5.62 4.53
CA CYS A 124 -5.47 4.84 5.41
C CYS A 124 -6.95 5.05 5.09
N LEU A 125 -7.36 6.30 4.89
CA LEU A 125 -8.75 6.63 4.52
C LEU A 125 -9.14 6.01 3.18
N ILE A 126 -8.30 6.17 2.15
CA ILE A 126 -8.53 5.60 0.81
C ILE A 126 -8.62 4.08 0.90
N GLY A 127 -7.66 3.41 1.56
CA GLY A 127 -7.67 1.96 1.71
C GLY A 127 -8.92 1.44 2.41
N TYR A 128 -9.39 2.14 3.43
CA TYR A 128 -10.62 1.82 4.15
C TYR A 128 -11.87 1.98 3.26
N LEU A 129 -12.01 3.12 2.58
CA LEU A 129 -13.15 3.38 1.67
C LEU A 129 -13.19 2.37 0.53
N MET A 130 -12.04 2.02 -0.03
CA MET A 130 -11.94 1.03 -1.09
C MET A 130 -12.28 -0.39 -0.59
N TYR A 131 -11.95 -0.72 0.65
CA TYR A 131 -12.42 -1.97 1.27
C TYR A 131 -13.94 -1.99 1.45
N LEU A 132 -14.55 -0.87 1.85
CA LEU A 132 -16.03 -0.79 1.93
C LEU A 132 -16.67 -0.99 0.55
N LEU A 133 -16.13 -0.34 -0.48
CA LEU A 133 -16.58 -0.51 -1.87
C LEU A 133 -16.44 -1.96 -2.33
N TYR A 134 -15.26 -2.57 -2.10
CA TYR A 134 -15.05 -3.98 -2.40
C TYR A 134 -16.07 -4.88 -1.69
N SER A 135 -16.28 -4.67 -0.40
CA SER A 135 -17.22 -5.44 0.41
C SER A 135 -18.66 -5.32 -0.10
N PHE A 136 -19.06 -4.11 -0.52
CA PHE A 136 -20.37 -3.86 -1.11
C PHE A 136 -20.53 -4.59 -2.44
N ILE A 137 -19.60 -4.47 -3.36
CA ILE A 137 -19.60 -5.15 -4.66
C ILE A 137 -19.59 -6.65 -4.46
N HIS A 138 -18.70 -7.14 -3.59
CA HIS A 138 -18.59 -8.58 -3.29
C HIS A 138 -19.91 -9.18 -2.79
N LYS A 139 -20.58 -8.50 -1.85
CA LYS A 139 -21.88 -8.96 -1.33
C LYS A 139 -22.99 -8.97 -2.39
N ARG A 140 -22.93 -8.07 -3.36
CA ARG A 140 -23.92 -8.00 -4.45
C ARG A 140 -23.73 -9.08 -5.50
N ILE A 141 -22.47 -9.38 -5.84
CA ILE A 141 -22.13 -10.34 -6.90
C ILE A 141 -22.09 -11.77 -6.35
N PHE A 142 -21.48 -11.94 -5.18
CA PHE A 142 -21.24 -13.25 -4.58
C PHE A 142 -22.19 -13.49 -3.40
N HIS A 143 -23.34 -14.07 -3.66
CA HIS A 143 -24.28 -14.55 -2.63
C HIS A 143 -23.70 -15.77 -1.91
N GLN A 144 -22.62 -15.59 -1.14
CA GLN A 144 -22.00 -16.72 -0.47
C GLN A 144 -22.70 -17.04 0.85
N PRO A 145 -23.16 -18.30 1.07
CA PRO A 145 -23.41 -18.80 2.41
C PRO A 145 -22.09 -18.75 3.20
N ARG A 146 -22.16 -18.35 4.47
CA ARG A 146 -21.01 -18.36 5.38
C ARG A 146 -20.45 -19.78 5.45
N CYS A 147 -19.41 -20.07 4.69
CA CYS A 147 -18.72 -21.34 4.77
C CYS A 147 -17.85 -21.30 6.03
N ILE A 148 -18.32 -21.92 7.10
CA ILE A 148 -17.56 -22.10 8.34
C ILE A 148 -16.62 -23.29 8.09
N SER A 149 -15.43 -22.98 7.57
CA SER A 149 -14.36 -23.97 7.42
C SER A 149 -13.07 -23.35 7.96
N ASN A 150 -12.36 -24.11 8.79
CA ASN A 150 -11.04 -23.73 9.32
C ASN A 150 -9.96 -23.53 8.24
N LYS A 151 -10.27 -23.82 6.98
CA LYS A 151 -9.36 -23.66 5.83
C LYS A 151 -9.44 -22.27 5.18
N TYR A 152 -10.48 -21.47 5.49
CA TYR A 152 -10.73 -20.19 4.86
C TYR A 152 -10.77 -19.06 5.89
N THR A 153 -10.32 -17.89 5.49
CA THR A 153 -10.54 -16.66 6.28
C THR A 153 -11.99 -16.23 6.25
N ALA A 154 -12.38 -15.34 7.15
CA ALA A 154 -13.71 -14.74 7.15
C ALA A 154 -14.08 -14.02 5.83
N SER A 155 -13.10 -13.73 5.00
CA SER A 155 -13.24 -13.10 3.67
C SER A 155 -13.24 -14.11 2.51
N GLY A 156 -13.16 -15.42 2.79
CA GLY A 156 -13.24 -16.48 1.77
C GLY A 156 -11.92 -16.85 1.10
N TYR A 157 -10.77 -16.38 1.61
CA TYR A 157 -9.44 -16.74 1.10
C TYR A 157 -8.90 -17.97 1.82
N LEU A 158 -8.22 -18.86 1.09
CA LEU A 158 -7.51 -19.98 1.69
C LEU A 158 -6.37 -19.48 2.59
N ILE A 159 -6.29 -19.97 3.81
CA ILE A 159 -5.23 -19.61 4.75
C ILE A 159 -3.85 -19.99 4.18
N ASN A 160 -3.76 -21.10 3.45
CA ASN A 160 -2.52 -21.52 2.80
C ASN A 160 -2.05 -20.53 1.74
N ASP A 161 -2.96 -19.92 0.95
CA ASP A 161 -2.60 -18.92 -0.05
C ASP A 161 -2.06 -17.65 0.64
N ILE A 162 -2.62 -17.28 1.79
CA ILE A 162 -2.14 -16.13 2.58
C ILE A 162 -0.77 -16.42 3.20
N ASN A 163 -0.58 -17.62 3.72
CA ASN A 163 0.71 -18.03 4.27
C ASN A 163 1.78 -18.09 3.17
N LEU A 164 1.42 -18.55 1.97
CA LEU A 164 2.33 -18.53 0.82
C LEU A 164 2.69 -17.09 0.44
N LEU A 165 1.71 -16.18 0.36
CA LEU A 165 1.96 -14.75 0.10
C LEU A 165 2.89 -14.16 1.16
N PHE A 166 2.64 -14.43 2.44
CA PHE A 166 3.49 -14.00 3.55
C PHE A 166 4.92 -14.50 3.39
N THR A 167 5.11 -15.79 3.08
CA THR A 167 6.42 -16.40 2.88
C THR A 167 7.17 -15.77 1.70
N VAL A 168 6.50 -15.57 0.56
CA VAL A 168 7.09 -14.94 -0.62
C VAL A 168 7.52 -13.51 -0.31
N LEU A 169 6.69 -12.72 0.35
CA LEU A 169 7.04 -11.36 0.75
C LEU A 169 8.24 -11.35 1.72
N LEU A 170 8.30 -12.28 2.66
CA LEU A 170 9.40 -12.39 3.61
C LEU A 170 10.71 -12.74 2.90
N LEU A 171 10.68 -13.68 1.96
CA LEU A 171 11.83 -14.04 1.13
C LEU A 171 12.30 -12.89 0.25
N THR A 172 11.39 -12.13 -0.36
CA THR A 172 11.76 -10.95 -1.16
C THR A 172 12.45 -9.88 -0.32
N TYR A 173 11.97 -9.64 0.92
CA TYR A 173 12.66 -8.73 1.85
C TYR A 173 14.06 -9.21 2.19
N PHE A 174 14.19 -10.48 2.52
CA PHE A 174 15.48 -11.08 2.83
C PHE A 174 16.46 -10.95 1.66
N MET A 175 16.00 -11.20 0.45
CA MET A 175 16.82 -11.03 -0.77
C MET A 175 17.24 -9.58 -1.00
N ILE A 176 16.35 -8.61 -0.80
CA ILE A 176 16.68 -7.18 -0.94
C ILE A 176 17.74 -6.76 0.09
N ILE A 177 17.62 -7.23 1.33
CA ILE A 177 18.60 -6.96 2.39
C ILE A 177 19.96 -7.57 2.02
N LEU A 178 19.99 -8.84 1.58
CA LEU A 178 21.24 -9.51 1.16
C LEU A 178 21.93 -8.76 0.02
N LEU A 179 21.16 -8.36 -1.00
CA LEU A 179 21.71 -7.61 -2.13
C LEU A 179 22.26 -6.25 -1.69
N GLY A 180 21.59 -5.57 -0.74
CA GLY A 180 22.07 -4.32 -0.19
C GLY A 180 23.36 -4.43 0.66
N PHE A 181 23.72 -5.62 1.13
CA PHE A 181 25.01 -5.86 1.79
C PHE A 181 26.16 -6.22 0.82
N ILE A 182 25.81 -6.62 -0.40
CA ILE A 182 26.81 -7.06 -1.42
C ILE A 182 27.20 -5.88 -2.33
N THR A 183 26.35 -4.86 -2.46
CA THR A 183 26.59 -3.62 -3.23
C THR A 183 27.11 -2.49 -2.34
#